data_11ccd93951dc5507db2667854eb208ac
#
_entry.id   11ccd93951dc5507db2667854eb208ac
#
_cell.length_a   1.000
_cell.length_b   1.000
_cell.length_c   1.000
_cell.angle_alpha   90.00
_cell.angle_beta   90.00
_cell.angle_gamma   90.00
#
_symmetry.space_group_name_H-M   'P 1'
#
loop_
_entity.id
_entity.type
_entity.pdbx_description
1 polymer ?
#
loop_
_entity_poly.entity_id
_entity_poly.type
_entity_poly.pdbx_seq_one_letter_code
_entity_poly.pdbx_strand_id
1 'polypeptide(L)'
;MSIDLNRKVVTKNAYRVTKDRSKTALRVRVPGGAVTAEIMGLVADIANTYGDGNVHITTRQGFEVLGINWKDIEKVNKMVQPIMEKLDINYKDKDKGYAAAGTRNVAACIGNKVCPKGAYNTTELAKKIEKVIFPNDFHFKVALTGCPNDCQKVRMHDFGIIGMAKPELDESRCVSCGMCERKCKKLSTGAISYKNYKPVRDHQRCIGCGECVLNCPTGAWTRSPKKYYKLAIMAAENGADCLRI
;
A
#
# COMPACT_ATOMS: atom_id res chain seq x y z
N MET A 1 -19.11 3.54 -37.70
CA MET A 1 -18.24 4.73 -37.58
C MET A 1 -17.17 4.40 -36.55
N SER A 2 -15.90 4.32 -36.96
CA SER A 2 -14.80 4.22 -36.00
C SER A 2 -14.69 5.58 -35.31
N ILE A 3 -15.02 5.62 -34.03
CA ILE A 3 -14.77 6.81 -33.21
C ILE A 3 -13.26 6.94 -33.11
N ASP A 4 -12.68 7.96 -33.70
CA ASP A 4 -11.26 8.26 -33.62
C ASP A 4 -10.97 8.81 -32.21
N LEU A 5 -10.67 7.88 -31.31
CA LEU A 5 -10.46 8.17 -29.89
C LEU A 5 -9.01 8.52 -29.66
N ASN A 6 -8.74 9.77 -29.33
CA ASN A 6 -7.44 10.18 -28.87
C ASN A 6 -7.10 9.50 -27.55
N ARG A 7 -6.51 8.30 -27.63
CA ARG A 7 -6.13 7.46 -26.46
C ARG A 7 -5.27 8.22 -25.44
N LYS A 8 -4.46 9.17 -25.89
CA LYS A 8 -3.60 9.97 -25.00
C LYS A 8 -4.43 10.91 -24.12
N VAL A 9 -5.47 11.52 -24.66
CA VAL A 9 -6.35 12.41 -23.89
C VAL A 9 -7.14 11.62 -22.85
N VAL A 10 -7.67 10.46 -23.24
CA VAL A 10 -8.50 9.64 -22.35
C VAL A 10 -7.69 9.06 -21.19
N THR A 11 -6.50 8.51 -21.47
CA THR A 11 -5.64 7.96 -20.41
C THR A 11 -5.12 9.03 -19.43
N LYS A 12 -4.97 10.27 -19.91
CA LYS A 12 -4.63 11.41 -19.04
C LYS A 12 -5.76 11.80 -18.09
N ASN A 13 -6.99 11.41 -18.39
CA ASN A 13 -8.19 11.71 -17.60
C ASN A 13 -8.71 10.53 -16.78
N ALA A 14 -7.85 9.70 -16.25
CA ALA A 14 -8.17 8.53 -15.42
C ALA A 14 -8.98 7.41 -16.09
N TYR A 15 -9.20 7.47 -17.39
CA TYR A 15 -10.01 6.47 -18.10
C TYR A 15 -9.16 5.46 -18.85
N ARG A 16 -9.66 4.22 -18.90
CA ARG A 16 -9.14 3.15 -19.74
C ARG A 16 -10.16 2.85 -20.82
N VAL A 17 -9.67 2.66 -22.03
CA VAL A 17 -10.49 2.22 -23.15
C VAL A 17 -10.72 0.72 -23.05
N THR A 18 -11.95 0.25 -23.20
CA THR A 18 -12.26 -1.19 -23.31
C THR A 18 -11.60 -1.79 -24.56
N LYS A 19 -11.44 -3.12 -24.59
CA LYS A 19 -10.76 -3.81 -25.69
C LYS A 19 -11.48 -3.58 -27.03
N ASP A 20 -12.80 -3.59 -27.02
CA ASP A 20 -13.66 -3.33 -28.19
C ASP A 20 -13.82 -1.85 -28.52
N ARG A 21 -13.25 -0.97 -27.70
CA ARG A 21 -13.33 0.51 -27.81
C ARG A 21 -14.74 1.10 -27.75
N SER A 22 -15.71 0.32 -27.31
CA SER A 22 -17.12 0.79 -27.23
C SER A 22 -17.34 1.70 -26.02
N LYS A 23 -16.63 1.45 -24.93
CA LYS A 23 -16.79 2.12 -23.63
C LYS A 23 -15.46 2.43 -22.96
N THR A 24 -15.54 3.05 -21.80
CA THR A 24 -14.39 3.33 -20.93
C THR A 24 -14.61 2.78 -19.53
N ALA A 25 -13.52 2.68 -18.78
CA ALA A 25 -13.55 2.42 -17.34
C ALA A 25 -12.81 3.56 -16.62
N LEU A 26 -13.47 4.17 -15.65
CA LEU A 26 -12.87 5.17 -14.76
C LEU A 26 -11.99 4.48 -13.73
N ARG A 27 -10.78 4.96 -13.53
CA ARG A 27 -9.90 4.52 -12.45
C ARG A 27 -9.88 5.54 -11.33
N VAL A 28 -10.27 5.13 -10.12
CA VAL A 28 -10.21 5.96 -8.91
C VAL A 28 -8.99 5.58 -8.08
N ARG A 29 -8.12 6.56 -7.82
CA ARG A 29 -6.93 6.38 -6.97
C ARG A 29 -7.34 6.39 -5.51
N VAL A 30 -6.74 5.51 -4.72
CA VAL A 30 -6.97 5.41 -3.26
C VAL A 30 -5.62 5.19 -2.57
N PRO A 31 -4.86 6.25 -2.29
CA PRO A 31 -3.55 6.13 -1.67
C PRO A 31 -3.62 5.39 -0.32
N GLY A 32 -2.86 4.29 -0.22
CA GLY A 32 -2.85 3.47 0.98
C GLY A 32 -4.09 2.61 1.22
N GLY A 33 -5.00 2.52 0.24
CA GLY A 33 -6.14 1.60 0.26
C GLY A 33 -7.22 1.91 1.31
N ALA A 34 -7.23 3.13 1.87
CA ALA A 34 -8.20 3.49 2.90
C ALA A 34 -9.18 4.56 2.40
N VAL A 35 -10.46 4.24 2.42
CA VAL A 35 -11.56 5.11 2.04
C VAL A 35 -12.60 5.19 3.16
N THR A 36 -13.39 6.26 3.17
CA THR A 36 -14.58 6.37 4.01
C THR A 36 -15.78 5.72 3.32
N ALA A 37 -16.81 5.37 4.09
CA ALA A 37 -18.07 4.87 3.54
C ALA A 37 -18.70 5.88 2.57
N GLU A 38 -18.56 7.18 2.84
CA GLU A 38 -19.01 8.25 1.96
C GLU A 38 -18.35 8.20 0.58
N ILE A 39 -17.02 8.02 0.52
CA ILE A 39 -16.31 7.88 -0.77
C ILE A 39 -16.77 6.62 -1.51
N MET A 40 -17.00 5.52 -0.79
CA MET A 40 -17.55 4.31 -1.41
C MET A 40 -18.95 4.56 -2.01
N GLY A 41 -19.80 5.33 -1.31
CA GLY A 41 -21.10 5.76 -1.82
C GLY A 41 -20.97 6.57 -3.13
N LEU A 42 -20.10 7.58 -3.15
CA LEU A 42 -19.87 8.39 -4.36
C LEU A 42 -19.37 7.54 -5.55
N VAL A 43 -18.51 6.55 -5.31
CA VAL A 43 -18.05 5.62 -6.36
C VAL A 43 -19.21 4.74 -6.86
N ALA A 44 -20.06 4.26 -5.94
CA ALA A 44 -21.24 3.48 -6.29
C ALA A 44 -22.25 4.31 -7.11
N ASP A 45 -22.46 5.58 -6.76
CA ASP A 45 -23.34 6.49 -7.50
C ASP A 45 -22.85 6.70 -8.94
N ILE A 46 -21.54 6.86 -9.14
CA ILE A 46 -20.96 6.95 -10.49
C ILE A 46 -21.21 5.64 -11.26
N ALA A 47 -21.02 4.48 -10.62
CA ALA A 47 -21.21 3.18 -11.26
C ALA A 47 -22.67 2.96 -11.68
N ASN A 48 -23.62 3.33 -10.81
CA ASN A 48 -25.05 3.17 -11.08
C ASN A 48 -25.60 4.17 -12.09
N THR A 49 -25.06 5.40 -12.12
CA THR A 49 -25.59 6.48 -12.98
C THR A 49 -24.98 6.44 -14.39
N TYR A 50 -23.69 6.21 -14.49
CA TYR A 50 -22.94 6.34 -15.76
C TYR A 50 -22.21 5.06 -16.17
N GLY A 51 -22.04 4.10 -15.27
CA GLY A 51 -21.39 2.82 -15.54
C GLY A 51 -22.38 1.71 -15.87
N ASP A 52 -21.94 0.48 -15.65
CA ASP A 52 -22.75 -0.74 -15.79
C ASP A 52 -23.22 -1.29 -14.42
N GLY A 53 -23.13 -0.49 -13.34
CA GLY A 53 -23.44 -0.89 -11.97
C GLY A 53 -22.35 -1.66 -11.27
N ASN A 54 -21.21 -1.92 -11.93
CA ASN A 54 -20.11 -2.69 -11.37
C ASN A 54 -18.90 -1.82 -11.01
N VAL A 55 -18.30 -2.14 -9.86
CA VAL A 55 -17.04 -1.55 -9.39
C VAL A 55 -16.02 -2.66 -9.19
N HIS A 56 -14.89 -2.58 -9.89
CA HIS A 56 -13.78 -3.51 -9.73
C HIS A 56 -12.75 -2.94 -8.75
N ILE A 57 -12.39 -3.74 -7.72
CA ILE A 57 -11.30 -3.41 -6.81
C ILE A 57 -9.99 -3.85 -7.45
N THR A 58 -9.09 -2.90 -7.69
CA THR A 58 -7.83 -3.18 -8.38
C THR A 58 -6.80 -3.81 -7.45
N THR A 59 -5.82 -4.52 -8.02
CA THR A 59 -4.67 -5.08 -7.27
C THR A 59 -3.84 -4.00 -6.55
N ARG A 60 -4.02 -2.74 -6.91
CA ARG A 60 -3.35 -1.60 -6.27
C ARG A 60 -4.28 -0.82 -5.34
N GLN A 61 -5.35 -1.45 -4.87
CA GLN A 61 -6.28 -0.90 -3.88
C GLN A 61 -7.05 0.36 -4.33
N GLY A 62 -7.14 0.59 -5.63
CA GLY A 62 -8.05 1.59 -6.20
C GLY A 62 -9.32 0.94 -6.72
N PHE A 63 -10.23 1.75 -7.26
CA PHE A 63 -11.44 1.27 -7.92
C PHE A 63 -11.35 1.48 -9.42
N GLU A 64 -12.02 0.62 -10.17
CA GLU A 64 -12.35 0.85 -11.58
C GLU A 64 -13.87 0.73 -11.75
N VAL A 65 -14.50 1.80 -12.19
CA VAL A 65 -15.93 1.82 -12.55
C VAL A 65 -16.04 1.51 -14.03
N LEU A 66 -16.76 0.43 -14.34
CA LEU A 66 -16.85 -0.12 -15.68
C LEU A 66 -18.02 0.47 -16.46
N GLY A 67 -17.96 0.38 -17.78
CA GLY A 67 -19.11 0.62 -18.67
C GLY A 67 -19.43 2.08 -18.98
N ILE A 68 -18.56 3.04 -18.66
CA ILE A 68 -18.80 4.47 -18.87
C ILE A 68 -18.75 4.81 -20.36
N ASN A 69 -19.77 5.50 -20.85
CA ASN A 69 -19.82 5.98 -22.21
C ASN A 69 -18.90 7.20 -22.42
N TRP A 70 -18.34 7.34 -23.60
CA TRP A 70 -17.46 8.44 -23.98
C TRP A 70 -18.11 9.82 -23.82
N LYS A 71 -19.40 9.92 -24.09
CA LYS A 71 -20.17 11.15 -24.01
C LYS A 71 -20.37 11.66 -22.59
N ASP A 72 -20.20 10.79 -21.61
CA ASP A 72 -20.47 11.10 -20.21
C ASP A 72 -19.21 11.43 -19.39
N ILE A 73 -18.02 11.36 -20.00
CA ILE A 73 -16.74 11.60 -19.32
C ILE A 73 -16.70 12.93 -18.57
N GLU A 74 -17.19 14.02 -19.19
CA GLU A 74 -17.21 15.35 -18.55
C GLU A 74 -18.12 15.39 -17.31
N LYS A 75 -19.28 14.74 -17.39
CA LYS A 75 -20.20 14.63 -16.26
C LYS A 75 -19.58 13.78 -15.13
N VAL A 76 -18.96 12.67 -15.48
CA VAL A 76 -18.26 11.79 -14.54
C VAL A 76 -17.08 12.51 -13.88
N ASN A 77 -16.31 13.31 -14.61
CA ASN A 77 -15.22 14.12 -14.04
C ASN A 77 -15.73 15.06 -12.93
N LYS A 78 -16.90 15.67 -13.09
CA LYS A 78 -17.52 16.50 -12.05
C LYS A 78 -17.88 15.69 -10.81
N MET A 79 -18.37 14.46 -10.98
CA MET A 79 -18.69 13.57 -9.85
C MET A 79 -17.43 12.99 -9.15
N VAL A 80 -16.34 12.83 -9.88
CA VAL A 80 -15.05 12.37 -9.30
C VAL A 80 -14.37 13.45 -8.47
N GLN A 81 -14.59 14.72 -8.77
CA GLN A 81 -13.92 15.83 -8.11
C GLN A 81 -14.03 15.77 -6.57
N PRO A 82 -15.23 15.63 -5.95
CA PRO A 82 -15.33 15.53 -4.49
C PRO A 82 -14.62 14.30 -3.92
N ILE A 83 -14.51 13.20 -4.65
CA ILE A 83 -13.73 12.02 -4.25
C ILE A 83 -12.25 12.39 -4.14
N MET A 84 -11.73 13.08 -5.14
CA MET A 84 -10.32 13.47 -5.21
C MET A 84 -9.97 14.47 -4.10
N GLU A 85 -10.86 15.42 -3.83
CA GLU A 85 -10.70 16.39 -2.75
C GLU A 85 -10.67 15.72 -1.38
N LYS A 86 -11.61 14.79 -1.12
CA LYS A 86 -11.66 14.03 0.15
C LYS A 86 -10.46 13.10 0.34
N LEU A 87 -9.91 12.56 -0.72
CA LEU A 87 -8.70 11.73 -0.71
C LEU A 87 -7.41 12.56 -0.73
N ASP A 88 -7.51 13.88 -0.86
CA ASP A 88 -6.39 14.82 -0.92
C ASP A 88 -5.41 14.45 -2.06
N ILE A 89 -5.96 14.11 -3.21
CA ILE A 89 -5.19 13.77 -4.42
C ILE A 89 -4.82 15.06 -5.15
N ASN A 90 -3.53 15.22 -5.41
CA ASN A 90 -3.05 16.36 -6.18
C ASN A 90 -3.39 16.20 -7.67
N TYR A 91 -4.05 17.18 -8.27
CA TYR A 91 -4.37 17.23 -9.69
C TYR A 91 -4.28 18.67 -10.23
N LYS A 92 -3.79 18.76 -11.48
CA LYS A 92 -3.46 20.09 -12.05
C LYS A 92 -4.67 20.82 -12.61
N ASP A 93 -5.69 20.10 -13.06
CA ASP A 93 -6.80 20.65 -13.83
C ASP A 93 -8.11 20.05 -13.31
N LYS A 94 -8.84 20.84 -12.54
CA LYS A 94 -10.06 20.40 -11.85
C LYS A 94 -11.15 19.94 -12.80
N ASP A 95 -11.25 20.53 -13.98
CA ASP A 95 -12.32 20.25 -14.92
C ASP A 95 -12.07 19.00 -15.78
N LYS A 96 -10.83 18.52 -15.81
CA LYS A 96 -10.40 17.40 -16.68
C LYS A 96 -10.14 16.09 -15.95
N GLY A 97 -10.47 16.00 -14.65
CA GLY A 97 -10.14 14.85 -13.83
C GLY A 97 -8.64 14.78 -13.53
N TYR A 98 -8.10 13.57 -13.34
CA TYR A 98 -6.68 13.37 -13.00
C TYR A 98 -6.03 12.30 -13.90
N ALA A 99 -4.71 12.33 -14.02
CA ALA A 99 -3.99 11.41 -14.88
C ALA A 99 -4.07 9.95 -14.40
N ALA A 100 -4.51 9.03 -15.29
CA ALA A 100 -4.45 7.59 -15.03
C ALA A 100 -3.10 6.97 -15.41
N ALA A 101 -2.37 7.63 -16.31
CA ALA A 101 -1.03 7.22 -16.74
C ALA A 101 0.06 7.67 -15.74
N GLY A 102 1.25 7.10 -15.88
CA GLY A 102 2.39 7.45 -15.03
C GLY A 102 2.39 6.71 -13.69
N THR A 103 2.77 7.41 -12.61
CA THR A 103 2.90 6.85 -11.28
C THR A 103 1.63 6.17 -10.80
N ARG A 104 1.77 4.91 -10.39
CA ARG A 104 0.64 4.09 -9.94
C ARG A 104 0.24 4.46 -8.51
N ASN A 105 -1.02 4.14 -8.15
CA ASN A 105 -1.52 4.30 -6.80
C ASN A 105 -0.58 3.65 -5.78
N VAL A 106 -0.23 4.37 -4.70
CA VAL A 106 0.59 3.82 -3.63
C VAL A 106 -0.23 2.81 -2.84
N ALA A 107 0.20 1.54 -2.88
CA ALA A 107 -0.47 0.46 -2.16
C ALA A 107 0.11 0.30 -0.75
N ALA A 108 -0.74 0.00 0.24
CA ALA A 108 -0.28 -0.21 1.61
C ALA A 108 -1.11 -1.28 2.33
N CYS A 109 -0.51 -2.05 3.24
CA CYS A 109 -1.27 -2.89 4.14
C CYS A 109 -1.95 -2.03 5.22
N ILE A 110 -2.83 -2.64 6.02
CA ILE A 110 -3.59 -1.93 7.08
C ILE A 110 -2.69 -1.27 8.15
N GLY A 111 -1.43 -1.71 8.27
CA GLY A 111 -0.47 -1.15 9.22
C GLY A 111 -0.86 -1.32 10.69
N ASN A 112 -0.28 -0.49 11.54
CA ASN A 112 -0.48 -0.57 13.00
C ASN A 112 -1.82 -0.01 13.49
N LYS A 113 -2.70 0.42 12.61
CA LYS A 113 -4.06 0.82 13.02
C LYS A 113 -4.86 -0.36 13.55
N VAL A 114 -4.64 -1.55 12.99
CA VAL A 114 -5.36 -2.79 13.34
C VAL A 114 -4.41 -3.95 13.56
N CYS A 115 -3.37 -4.10 12.73
CA CYS A 115 -2.48 -5.24 12.77
C CYS A 115 -1.47 -5.14 13.94
N PRO A 116 -1.45 -6.10 14.88
CA PRO A 116 -0.51 -6.07 16.01
C PRO A 116 0.95 -6.21 15.58
N LYS A 117 1.23 -6.76 14.39
CA LYS A 117 2.56 -6.86 13.81
C LYS A 117 3.03 -5.55 13.16
N GLY A 118 2.11 -4.64 12.82
CA GLY A 118 2.44 -3.38 12.17
C GLY A 118 3.35 -2.49 13.03
N ALA A 119 4.44 -2.00 12.44
CA ALA A 119 5.39 -1.12 13.11
C ALA A 119 5.04 0.37 12.94
N TYR A 120 4.22 0.71 11.95
CA TYR A 120 3.86 2.10 11.64
C TYR A 120 2.50 2.21 10.93
N ASN A 121 1.99 3.44 10.83
CA ASN A 121 0.78 3.75 10.07
C ASN A 121 1.11 3.83 8.57
N THR A 122 0.92 2.73 7.88
CA THR A 122 1.24 2.57 6.46
C THR A 122 0.38 3.45 5.56
N THR A 123 -0.91 3.61 5.90
CA THR A 123 -1.86 4.45 5.15
C THR A 123 -1.45 5.93 5.19
N GLU A 124 -1.07 6.44 6.35
CA GLU A 124 -0.62 7.82 6.48
C GLU A 124 0.65 8.08 5.68
N LEU A 125 1.63 7.17 5.78
CA LEU A 125 2.86 7.29 5.00
C LEU A 125 2.58 7.19 3.49
N ALA A 126 1.66 6.30 3.06
CA ALA A 126 1.26 6.19 1.66
C ALA A 126 0.68 7.49 1.13
N LYS A 127 -0.19 8.16 1.89
CA LYS A 127 -0.75 9.46 1.52
C LYS A 127 0.33 10.55 1.41
N LYS A 128 1.29 10.57 2.33
CA LYS A 128 2.43 11.51 2.27
C LYS A 128 3.30 11.29 1.04
N ILE A 129 3.59 10.02 0.71
CA ILE A 129 4.36 9.67 -0.49
C ILE A 129 3.59 10.05 -1.75
N GLU A 130 2.30 9.73 -1.83
CA GLU A 130 1.44 10.06 -2.97
C GLU A 130 1.50 11.54 -3.31
N LYS A 131 1.44 12.42 -2.31
CA LYS A 131 1.52 13.88 -2.51
C LYS A 131 2.83 14.35 -3.16
N VAL A 132 3.91 13.62 -2.93
CA VAL A 132 5.22 13.95 -3.48
C VAL A 132 5.39 13.41 -4.90
N ILE A 133 4.93 12.18 -5.13
CA ILE A 133 5.21 11.46 -6.38
C ILE A 133 4.13 11.63 -7.45
N PHE A 134 2.94 12.07 -7.08
CA PHE A 134 1.80 12.23 -8.00
C PHE A 134 1.39 13.71 -8.10
N PRO A 135 1.08 14.24 -9.30
CA PRO A 135 1.12 13.59 -10.61
C PRO A 135 2.53 13.52 -11.21
N ASN A 136 2.85 12.39 -11.84
CA ASN A 136 4.11 12.20 -12.55
C ASN A 136 3.91 11.20 -13.70
N ASP A 137 4.56 11.44 -14.84
CA ASP A 137 4.41 10.61 -16.04
C ASP A 137 5.23 9.31 -16.01
N PHE A 138 6.14 9.15 -15.06
CA PHE A 138 6.91 7.90 -14.91
C PHE A 138 6.03 6.74 -14.46
N HIS A 139 6.15 5.62 -15.13
CA HIS A 139 5.46 4.40 -14.76
C HIS A 139 6.17 3.76 -13.55
N PHE A 140 5.77 4.18 -12.35
CA PHE A 140 6.42 3.81 -11.11
C PHE A 140 5.41 3.23 -10.10
N LYS A 141 5.80 2.20 -9.37
CA LYS A 141 4.96 1.50 -8.39
C LYS A 141 5.62 1.55 -7.02
N VAL A 142 4.89 2.07 -6.06
CA VAL A 142 5.28 2.10 -4.65
C VAL A 142 4.34 1.22 -3.83
N ALA A 143 4.89 0.47 -2.89
CA ALA A 143 4.11 -0.30 -1.94
C ALA A 143 4.71 -0.26 -0.53
N LEU A 144 3.85 -0.32 0.49
CA LEU A 144 4.21 -0.23 1.89
C LEU A 144 3.64 -1.40 2.68
N THR A 145 4.46 -2.01 3.54
CA THR A 145 4.01 -3.02 4.49
C THR A 145 4.47 -2.69 5.90
N GLY A 146 3.61 -2.95 6.87
CA GLY A 146 3.86 -2.61 8.27
C GLY A 146 4.85 -3.53 8.99
N CYS A 147 5.16 -4.71 8.42
CA CYS A 147 6.07 -5.69 9.03
C CYS A 147 6.65 -6.63 7.97
N PRO A 148 7.69 -7.44 8.31
CA PRO A 148 8.32 -8.38 7.38
C PRO A 148 7.45 -9.52 6.84
N ASN A 149 6.21 -9.67 7.31
CA ASN A 149 5.24 -10.60 6.70
C ASN A 149 4.87 -10.23 5.26
N ASP A 150 5.13 -8.99 4.87
CA ASP A 150 5.07 -8.49 3.50
C ASP A 150 3.76 -8.79 2.75
N CYS A 151 2.62 -8.48 3.40
CA CYS A 151 1.28 -8.72 2.84
C CYS A 151 1.04 -8.00 1.50
N GLN A 152 1.73 -6.88 1.26
CA GLN A 152 1.65 -6.13 0.00
C GLN A 152 2.66 -6.57 -1.06
N LYS A 153 3.51 -7.58 -0.76
CA LYS A 153 4.56 -8.03 -1.67
C LYS A 153 5.43 -6.86 -2.18
N VAL A 154 5.82 -5.98 -1.26
CA VAL A 154 6.56 -4.75 -1.59
C VAL A 154 7.86 -5.00 -2.33
N ARG A 155 8.45 -6.19 -2.14
CA ARG A 155 9.66 -6.61 -2.85
C ARG A 155 9.46 -6.86 -4.35
N MET A 156 8.20 -6.93 -4.81
CA MET A 156 7.81 -7.09 -6.21
C MET A 156 7.42 -5.75 -6.86
N HIS A 157 7.69 -4.63 -6.19
CA HIS A 157 7.41 -3.28 -6.67
C HIS A 157 8.71 -2.52 -6.91
N ASP A 158 8.64 -1.46 -7.71
CA ASP A 158 9.83 -0.65 -8.05
C ASP A 158 10.44 -0.03 -6.79
N PHE A 159 9.59 0.36 -5.83
CA PHE A 159 10.01 0.84 -4.52
C PHE A 159 9.10 0.30 -3.41
N GLY A 160 9.71 -0.28 -2.37
CA GLY A 160 9.01 -0.88 -1.25
C GLY A 160 9.52 -0.40 0.11
N ILE A 161 8.62 -0.22 1.07
CA ILE A 161 8.96 0.09 2.46
C ILE A 161 8.40 -1.00 3.37
N ILE A 162 9.28 -1.64 4.13
CA ILE A 162 8.95 -2.68 5.11
C ILE A 162 9.19 -2.13 6.51
N GLY A 163 8.15 -2.05 7.34
CA GLY A 163 8.29 -1.73 8.74
C GLY A 163 8.98 -2.86 9.52
N MET A 164 9.82 -2.49 10.47
CA MET A 164 10.55 -3.45 11.30
C MET A 164 10.39 -3.11 12.78
N ALA A 165 10.19 -4.11 13.59
CA ALA A 165 10.38 -3.99 15.03
C ALA A 165 11.88 -4.12 15.35
N LYS A 166 12.39 -3.25 16.23
CA LYS A 166 13.67 -3.48 16.92
C LYS A 166 13.34 -3.93 18.33
N PRO A 167 13.36 -5.24 18.60
CA PRO A 167 13.07 -5.74 19.94
C PRO A 167 14.17 -5.37 20.93
N GLU A 168 13.78 -4.89 22.09
CA GLU A 168 14.63 -4.56 23.23
C GLU A 168 14.20 -5.42 24.42
N LEU A 169 15.16 -6.00 25.14
CA LEU A 169 14.92 -6.87 26.29
C LEU A 169 15.16 -6.11 27.59
N ASP A 170 14.15 -6.13 28.45
CA ASP A 170 14.30 -5.80 29.87
C ASP A 170 14.52 -7.10 30.64
N GLU A 171 15.76 -7.33 31.05
CA GLU A 171 16.14 -8.56 31.72
C GLU A 171 15.50 -8.70 33.09
N SER A 172 15.15 -7.60 33.78
CA SER A 172 14.53 -7.61 35.11
C SER A 172 13.12 -8.23 35.08
N ARG A 173 12.42 -8.11 33.95
CA ARG A 173 11.08 -8.66 33.72
C ARG A 173 11.09 -10.06 33.13
N CYS A 174 12.28 -10.57 32.75
CA CYS A 174 12.39 -11.84 32.06
C CYS A 174 12.38 -13.03 33.06
N VAL A 175 11.38 -13.89 32.93
CA VAL A 175 11.23 -15.11 33.74
C VAL A 175 11.79 -16.37 33.06
N SER A 176 12.58 -16.21 32.01
CA SER A 176 13.26 -17.32 31.29
C SER A 176 12.34 -18.44 30.78
N CYS A 177 11.09 -18.12 30.42
CA CYS A 177 10.07 -19.11 30.03
C CYS A 177 10.28 -19.75 28.62
N GLY A 178 11.25 -19.30 27.85
CA GLY A 178 11.57 -19.85 26.51
C GLY A 178 10.56 -19.50 25.38
N MET A 179 9.48 -18.76 25.66
CA MET A 179 8.44 -18.51 24.68
C MET A 179 8.96 -17.75 23.46
N CYS A 180 9.80 -16.73 23.65
CA CYS A 180 10.36 -15.92 22.57
C CYS A 180 11.25 -16.74 21.62
N GLU A 181 12.04 -17.68 22.13
CA GLU A 181 12.84 -18.60 21.32
C GLU A 181 11.96 -19.55 20.52
N ARG A 182 11.01 -20.21 21.18
CA ARG A 182 10.06 -21.15 20.52
C ARG A 182 9.29 -20.46 19.39
N LYS A 183 8.77 -19.26 19.65
CA LYS A 183 8.02 -18.49 18.64
C LYS A 183 8.92 -17.99 17.50
N CYS A 184 10.13 -17.55 17.82
CA CYS A 184 11.09 -17.11 16.79
C CYS A 184 11.49 -18.27 15.88
N LYS A 185 11.74 -19.46 16.40
CA LYS A 185 12.04 -20.68 15.62
C LYS A 185 10.86 -21.11 14.75
N LYS A 186 9.63 -21.09 15.30
CA LYS A 186 8.43 -21.56 14.61
C LYS A 186 7.92 -20.60 13.54
N LEU A 187 7.96 -19.29 13.79
CA LEU A 187 7.27 -18.26 12.98
C LEU A 187 8.21 -17.34 12.23
N SER A 188 9.53 -17.45 12.43
CA SER A 188 10.50 -16.53 11.87
C SER A 188 11.83 -17.23 11.54
N THR A 189 12.95 -16.58 11.87
CA THR A 189 14.30 -17.01 11.47
C THR A 189 15.05 -17.80 12.55
N GLY A 190 14.47 -17.95 13.76
CA GLY A 190 15.16 -18.56 14.89
C GLY A 190 16.34 -17.72 15.41
N ALA A 191 16.24 -16.39 15.26
CA ALA A 191 17.30 -15.46 15.70
C ALA A 191 17.42 -15.31 17.22
N ILE A 192 16.55 -15.93 18.01
CA ILE A 192 16.63 -15.92 19.48
C ILE A 192 17.07 -17.29 19.97
N SER A 193 18.08 -17.29 20.82
CA SER A 193 18.58 -18.45 21.55
C SER A 193 18.73 -18.11 23.04
N TYR A 194 18.90 -19.13 23.89
CA TYR A 194 19.15 -18.92 25.32
C TYR A 194 20.62 -19.14 25.66
N LYS A 195 21.20 -18.21 26.41
CA LYS A 195 22.51 -18.34 27.07
C LYS A 195 22.36 -17.97 28.52
N ASN A 196 22.85 -18.80 29.43
CA ASN A 196 22.75 -18.58 30.87
C ASN A 196 21.34 -18.17 31.31
N TYR A 197 20.33 -18.93 30.90
CA TYR A 197 18.91 -18.68 31.21
C TYR A 197 18.36 -17.33 30.71
N LYS A 198 19.09 -16.60 29.87
CA LYS A 198 18.63 -15.33 29.28
C LYS A 198 18.52 -15.46 27.78
N PRO A 199 17.49 -14.86 27.16
CA PRO A 199 17.36 -14.85 25.72
C PRO A 199 18.38 -13.87 25.09
N VAL A 200 19.09 -14.35 24.09
CA VAL A 200 20.03 -13.56 23.29
C VAL A 200 19.54 -13.49 21.87
N ARG A 201 19.55 -12.30 21.29
CA ARG A 201 19.12 -12.06 19.92
C ARG A 201 20.31 -11.93 18.98
N ASP A 202 20.34 -12.76 17.95
CA ASP A 202 21.23 -12.60 16.82
C ASP A 202 20.72 -11.49 15.90
N HIS A 203 21.45 -10.39 15.82
CA HIS A 203 21.07 -9.20 15.05
C HIS A 203 21.14 -9.43 13.54
N GLN A 204 22.00 -10.33 13.06
CA GLN A 204 22.15 -10.62 11.64
C GLN A 204 20.99 -11.47 11.12
N ARG A 205 20.53 -12.42 11.93
CA ARG A 205 19.40 -13.29 11.61
C ARG A 205 18.05 -12.66 11.87
N CYS A 206 17.98 -11.63 12.71
CA CYS A 206 16.73 -11.00 13.11
C CYS A 206 16.15 -10.12 11.99
N ILE A 207 14.98 -10.50 11.49
CA ILE A 207 14.26 -9.73 10.44
C ILE A 207 13.33 -8.65 11.00
N GLY A 208 13.26 -8.46 12.32
CA GLY A 208 12.40 -7.43 12.92
C GLY A 208 10.90 -7.72 12.83
N CYS A 209 10.48 -8.98 12.87
CA CYS A 209 9.05 -9.35 12.78
C CYS A 209 8.24 -9.04 14.04
N GLY A 210 8.90 -8.86 15.19
CA GLY A 210 8.26 -8.54 16.46
C GLY A 210 7.56 -9.71 17.16
N GLU A 211 7.71 -10.96 16.71
CA GLU A 211 7.08 -12.13 17.34
C GLU A 211 7.50 -12.34 18.82
N CYS A 212 8.75 -12.04 19.13
CA CYS A 212 9.24 -12.10 20.52
C CYS A 212 8.54 -11.09 21.43
N VAL A 213 8.20 -9.92 20.91
CA VAL A 213 7.47 -8.88 21.65
C VAL A 213 6.01 -9.30 21.86
N LEU A 214 5.35 -9.73 20.78
CA LEU A 214 3.92 -10.08 20.81
C LEU A 214 3.62 -11.30 21.71
N ASN A 215 4.58 -12.21 21.86
CA ASN A 215 4.39 -13.46 22.59
C ASN A 215 5.11 -13.49 23.95
N CYS A 216 5.68 -12.37 24.40
CA CYS A 216 6.30 -12.32 25.72
C CYS A 216 5.24 -12.16 26.80
N PRO A 217 5.05 -13.16 27.71
CA PRO A 217 3.96 -13.11 28.69
C PRO A 217 4.18 -12.05 29.78
N THR A 218 5.43 -11.69 30.05
CA THR A 218 5.78 -10.69 31.06
C THR A 218 6.02 -9.30 30.46
N GLY A 219 5.96 -9.18 29.11
CA GLY A 219 6.31 -7.95 28.40
C GLY A 219 7.79 -7.54 28.59
N ALA A 220 8.68 -8.50 28.90
CA ALA A 220 10.11 -8.24 28.97
C ALA A 220 10.70 -7.83 27.61
N TRP A 221 10.17 -8.35 26.51
CA TRP A 221 10.48 -7.85 25.18
C TRP A 221 9.55 -6.70 24.82
N THR A 222 10.12 -5.56 24.45
CA THR A 222 9.41 -4.36 24.01
C THR A 222 9.88 -3.96 22.62
N ARG A 223 9.11 -3.11 21.93
CA ARG A 223 9.57 -2.46 20.70
C ARG A 223 10.28 -1.18 21.04
N SER A 224 11.43 -0.93 20.43
CA SER A 224 12.03 0.40 20.45
C SER A 224 11.01 1.46 20.06
N PRO A 225 10.96 2.61 20.73
CA PRO A 225 10.08 3.72 20.35
C PRO A 225 10.45 4.31 18.99
N LYS A 226 11.69 4.15 18.55
CA LYS A 226 12.14 4.57 17.22
C LYS A 226 11.53 3.66 16.14
N LYS A 227 11.07 4.27 15.05
CA LYS A 227 10.58 3.53 13.88
C LYS A 227 11.75 3.09 13.01
N TYR A 228 11.75 1.83 12.63
CA TYR A 228 12.76 1.24 11.75
C TYR A 228 12.09 0.75 10.47
N TYR A 229 12.76 0.96 9.33
CA TYR A 229 12.28 0.56 8.03
C TYR A 229 13.38 -0.14 7.26
N LYS A 230 12.98 -1.09 6.42
CA LYS A 230 13.82 -1.67 5.37
C LYS A 230 13.27 -1.19 4.03
N LEU A 231 14.14 -0.63 3.21
CA LEU A 231 13.82 -0.27 1.84
C LEU A 231 14.08 -1.47 0.93
N ALA A 232 13.19 -1.68 -0.02
CA ALA A 232 13.35 -2.61 -1.12
C ALA A 232 13.21 -1.81 -2.42
N ILE A 233 14.26 -1.79 -3.22
CA ILE A 233 14.29 -1.10 -4.51
C ILE A 233 14.58 -2.18 -5.55
N MET A 234 13.72 -2.30 -6.55
CA MET A 234 13.98 -3.11 -7.73
C MET A 234 14.60 -2.23 -8.79
N ALA A 235 15.82 -2.58 -9.22
CA ALA A 235 16.43 -1.95 -10.37
C ALA A 235 15.70 -2.40 -11.63
N ALA A 236 15.10 -1.44 -12.35
CA ALA A 236 14.16 -1.70 -13.44
C ALA A 236 14.79 -2.30 -14.71
N GLU A 237 16.11 -2.36 -14.83
CA GLU A 237 16.72 -2.57 -16.13
C GLU A 237 17.18 -4.00 -16.46
N ASN A 238 17.24 -4.96 -15.53
CA ASN A 238 17.78 -6.28 -15.87
C ASN A 238 17.16 -7.47 -15.14
N GLY A 239 15.91 -7.42 -14.75
CA GLY A 239 15.27 -8.56 -14.07
C GLY A 239 15.99 -8.95 -12.79
N ALA A 240 16.68 -8.01 -12.19
CA ALA A 240 17.67 -8.27 -11.20
C ALA A 240 17.22 -7.86 -9.81
N ASP A 241 17.77 -8.54 -8.98
CA ASP A 241 17.99 -8.46 -7.55
C ASP A 241 17.48 -7.22 -6.83
N CYS A 242 16.65 -7.52 -5.85
CA CYS A 242 16.21 -6.58 -4.82
C CYS A 242 17.46 -6.04 -4.10
N LEU A 243 17.85 -4.81 -4.38
CA LEU A 243 18.89 -4.12 -3.61
C LEU A 243 18.39 -3.96 -2.16
N ARG A 244 19.02 -4.70 -1.26
CA ARG A 244 18.83 -4.52 0.19
C ARG A 244 19.81 -3.45 0.66
N ILE A 245 19.29 -2.29 0.96
CA ILE A 245 20.05 -1.25 1.67
C ILE A 245 19.78 -1.36 3.17
#